data_ed67516d8d8f5e0ee0723765b782a89b
#
_entry.id   ed67516d8d8f5e0ee0723765b782a89b
#
_cell.length_a   1.000
_cell.length_b   1.000
_cell.length_c   1.000
_cell.angle_alpha   90.00
_cell.angle_beta   90.00
_cell.angle_gamma   90.00
#
_symmetry.space_group_name_H-M   'P 1'
#
loop_
_entity.id
_entity.type
_entity.pdbx_description
1 polymer ?
#
loop_
_entity_poly.entity_id
_entity_poly.type
_entity_poly.pdbx_seq_one_letter_code
_entity_poly.pdbx_strand_id
1 'polypeptide(L)'
;MSLMTGDEKHGPAATSTLDVLWVLYDRVLRVDPRSPDDPERDRFLLSKGHGPMAYYAVLAAKGFVPEEWLSGFGAYDSPLGHHPDRLLVPGAEIGSGSLGHGLPLAVGTALGLRAQGLTGAAVWVLVGDAEMDEGSNHEALQFAGSVGLENLHVVAVDNQSSTYGWPGGLASRFAAEGWSAATVDGRDHQALNAAFTAPHPGRPHVVVARVEPKDTPPMDAPEDAPPMNAPEGTP
;
A
#
# COMPACT_ATOMS: atom_id res chain seq x y z
N MET A 1 5.17 8.04 13.77
CA MET A 1 4.01 8.85 13.36
C MET A 1 3.80 10.08 14.25
N SER A 2 3.88 9.99 15.56
CA SER A 2 3.68 11.14 16.48
C SER A 2 4.62 12.34 16.23
N LEU A 3 5.75 12.15 15.56
CA LEU A 3 6.67 13.22 15.18
C LEU A 3 6.18 14.02 13.94
N MET A 4 5.28 13.47 13.16
CA MET A 4 4.74 14.12 11.97
C MET A 4 3.53 14.97 12.36
N THR A 5 3.76 16.25 12.57
CA THR A 5 2.75 17.23 13.03
C THR A 5 2.23 18.12 11.89
N GLY A 6 2.63 17.85 10.65
CA GLY A 6 2.15 18.55 9.47
C GLY A 6 0.64 18.38 9.25
N ASP A 7 0.05 19.23 8.42
CA ASP A 7 -1.38 19.20 8.08
C ASP A 7 -1.69 18.01 7.18
N GLU A 8 -1.96 16.85 7.79
CA GLU A 8 -2.33 15.64 7.06
C GLU A 8 -3.78 15.72 6.58
N LYS A 9 -3.95 15.77 5.27
CA LYS A 9 -5.28 15.86 4.62
C LYS A 9 -6.06 14.54 4.65
N HIS A 10 -5.38 13.42 4.91
CA HIS A 10 -5.93 12.06 4.79
C HIS A 10 -5.70 11.22 6.06
N GLY A 11 -5.92 11.82 7.23
CA GLY A 11 -5.65 11.21 8.54
C GLY A 11 -6.11 9.74 8.69
N PRO A 12 -7.37 9.39 8.41
CA PRO A 12 -7.82 8.00 8.47
C PRO A 12 -7.08 7.08 7.48
N ALA A 13 -6.72 7.59 6.30
CA ALA A 13 -5.96 6.83 5.30
C ALA A 13 -4.50 6.60 5.75
N ALA A 14 -3.93 7.55 6.52
CA ALA A 14 -2.57 7.47 7.03
C ALA A 14 -2.38 6.34 8.05
N THR A 15 -3.40 6.06 8.86
CA THR A 15 -3.34 5.02 9.89
C THR A 15 -3.78 3.64 9.41
N SER A 16 -4.65 3.58 8.40
CA SER A 16 -5.24 2.33 7.91
C SER A 16 -4.20 1.34 7.34
N THR A 17 -3.04 1.82 6.90
CA THR A 17 -1.99 1.02 6.27
C THR A 17 -0.84 0.62 7.21
N LEU A 18 -0.80 1.15 8.44
CA LEU A 18 0.37 1.02 9.31
C LEU A 18 0.72 -0.43 9.64
N ASP A 19 -0.25 -1.22 10.11
CA ASP A 19 -0.01 -2.62 10.50
C ASP A 19 0.41 -3.47 9.31
N VAL A 20 -0.25 -3.27 8.17
CA VAL A 20 0.06 -3.93 6.90
C VAL A 20 1.51 -3.64 6.48
N LEU A 21 1.89 -2.36 6.43
CA LEU A 21 3.25 -1.94 6.07
C LEU A 21 4.28 -2.46 7.06
N TRP A 22 3.96 -2.41 8.36
CA TRP A 22 4.85 -2.92 9.39
C TRP A 22 5.14 -4.40 9.20
N VAL A 23 4.10 -5.24 9.03
CA VAL A 23 4.27 -6.69 8.83
C VAL A 23 5.06 -6.99 7.56
N LEU A 24 4.79 -6.27 6.45
CA LEU A 24 5.54 -6.43 5.21
C LEU A 24 7.03 -6.15 5.41
N TYR A 25 7.39 -4.99 5.95
CA TYR A 25 8.79 -4.57 6.11
C TYR A 25 9.53 -5.30 7.23
N ASP A 26 8.81 -5.81 8.24
CA ASP A 26 9.41 -6.49 9.39
C ASP A 26 9.64 -7.98 9.14
N ARG A 27 8.77 -8.64 8.37
CA ARG A 27 8.72 -10.10 8.32
C ARG A 27 8.75 -10.71 6.92
N VAL A 28 8.46 -9.95 5.87
CA VAL A 28 8.20 -10.48 4.53
C VAL A 28 9.19 -9.99 3.49
N LEU A 29 9.32 -8.66 3.37
CA LEU A 29 10.16 -8.05 2.34
C LEU A 29 11.64 -8.31 2.57
N ARG A 30 12.32 -8.77 1.53
CA ARG A 30 13.79 -8.88 1.48
C ARG A 30 14.37 -7.59 0.93
N VAL A 31 14.47 -6.59 1.79
CA VAL A 31 15.02 -5.27 1.48
C VAL A 31 16.01 -4.87 2.58
N ASP A 32 17.11 -4.23 2.21
CA ASP A 32 18.12 -3.73 3.14
C ASP A 32 18.48 -2.27 2.77
N PRO A 33 18.30 -1.29 3.67
CA PRO A 33 18.66 0.10 3.39
C PRO A 33 20.15 0.31 3.09
N ARG A 34 21.02 -0.65 3.49
CA ARG A 34 22.47 -0.62 3.21
C ARG A 34 22.80 -1.13 1.80
N SER A 35 21.88 -1.81 1.13
CA SER A 35 22.02 -2.37 -0.21
C SER A 35 20.81 -2.07 -1.08
N PRO A 36 20.47 -0.77 -1.28
CA PRO A 36 19.25 -0.39 -1.98
C PRO A 36 19.25 -0.77 -3.47
N ASP A 37 20.42 -0.99 -4.05
CA ASP A 37 20.60 -1.34 -5.46
C ASP A 37 20.77 -2.84 -5.73
N ASP A 38 20.63 -3.70 -4.70
CA ASP A 38 20.68 -5.13 -4.88
C ASP A 38 19.62 -5.58 -5.90
N PRO A 39 20.02 -6.18 -7.06
CA PRO A 39 19.06 -6.57 -8.08
C PRO A 39 18.13 -7.71 -7.61
N GLU A 40 18.54 -8.51 -6.63
CA GLU A 40 17.74 -9.61 -6.12
C GLU A 40 16.80 -9.25 -4.97
N ARG A 41 16.83 -7.99 -4.49
CA ARG A 41 15.90 -7.54 -3.48
C ARG A 41 14.45 -7.56 -3.97
N ASP A 42 13.51 -7.62 -3.06
CA ASP A 42 12.11 -7.41 -3.39
C ASP A 42 11.85 -5.93 -3.76
N ARG A 43 10.74 -5.68 -4.44
CA ARG A 43 10.28 -4.34 -4.83
C ARG A 43 8.95 -4.07 -4.14
N PHE A 44 8.86 -2.92 -3.48
CA PHE A 44 7.60 -2.50 -2.86
C PHE A 44 7.11 -1.19 -3.46
N LEU A 45 5.95 -1.21 -4.08
CA LEU A 45 5.30 -0.05 -4.69
C LEU A 45 4.12 0.41 -3.83
N LEU A 46 4.18 1.62 -3.29
CA LEU A 46 3.04 2.23 -2.61
C LEU A 46 2.15 2.92 -3.66
N SER A 47 1.11 2.26 -4.15
CA SER A 47 0.16 2.85 -5.09
C SER A 47 -0.81 3.79 -4.39
N LYS A 48 -1.37 3.36 -3.25
CA LYS A 48 -2.19 4.19 -2.35
C LYS A 48 -1.32 5.25 -1.67
N GLY A 49 -0.89 6.27 -2.43
CA GLY A 49 0.03 7.30 -1.95
C GLY A 49 -0.60 8.37 -1.05
N HIS A 50 -1.92 8.38 -0.90
CA HIS A 50 -2.63 9.30 -0.01
C HIS A 50 -2.47 8.87 1.45
N GLY A 51 -2.09 9.81 2.32
CA GLY A 51 -1.80 9.52 3.72
C GLY A 51 -0.51 8.71 3.91
N PRO A 52 0.66 9.23 3.47
CA PRO A 52 1.91 8.47 3.45
C PRO A 52 2.59 8.36 4.81
N MET A 53 2.03 8.93 5.88
CA MET A 53 2.65 8.99 7.20
C MET A 53 3.04 7.61 7.73
N ALA A 54 2.19 6.60 7.56
CA ALA A 54 2.50 5.22 7.96
C ALA A 54 3.72 4.69 7.20
N TYR A 55 3.81 4.98 5.89
CA TYR A 55 4.93 4.57 5.06
C TYR A 55 6.24 5.22 5.50
N TYR A 56 6.24 6.53 5.68
CA TYR A 56 7.43 7.25 6.16
C TYR A 56 7.88 6.79 7.55
N ALA A 57 6.93 6.55 8.45
CA ALA A 57 7.26 6.02 9.78
C ALA A 57 7.93 4.64 9.70
N VAL A 58 7.44 3.76 8.82
CA VAL A 58 8.04 2.43 8.61
C VAL A 58 9.41 2.55 7.95
N LEU A 59 9.58 3.41 6.92
CA LEU A 59 10.88 3.64 6.29
C LEU A 59 11.91 4.17 7.28
N ALA A 60 11.52 5.10 8.16
CA ALA A 60 12.41 5.60 9.22
C ALA A 60 12.76 4.50 10.23
N ALA A 61 11.78 3.74 10.72
CA ALA A 61 12.01 2.65 11.66
C ALA A 61 12.91 1.53 11.08
N LYS A 62 12.91 1.37 9.75
CA LYS A 62 13.76 0.40 9.03
C LYS A 62 15.08 0.97 8.51
N GLY A 63 15.35 2.26 8.78
CA GLY A 63 16.62 2.92 8.45
C GLY A 63 16.78 3.33 6.99
N PHE A 64 15.72 3.40 6.22
CA PHE A 64 15.74 3.92 4.83
C PHE A 64 15.83 5.44 4.81
N VAL A 65 15.20 6.12 5.76
CA VAL A 65 15.27 7.57 5.92
C VAL A 65 15.64 7.94 7.36
N PRO A 66 16.32 9.08 7.59
CA PRO A 66 16.61 9.56 8.93
C PRO A 66 15.33 9.86 9.73
N GLU A 67 15.30 9.50 11.01
CA GLU A 67 14.13 9.75 11.87
C GLU A 67 13.82 11.25 12.02
N GLU A 68 14.85 12.09 12.03
CA GLU A 68 14.72 13.55 12.12
C GLU A 68 13.93 14.17 10.95
N TRP A 69 13.84 13.50 9.79
CA TRP A 69 13.03 13.97 8.66
C TRP A 69 11.54 13.97 8.98
N LEU A 70 11.08 13.08 9.88
CA LEU A 70 9.67 12.95 10.21
C LEU A 70 9.05 14.25 10.75
N SER A 71 9.82 15.04 11.49
CA SER A 71 9.35 16.32 12.03
C SER A 71 9.10 17.39 10.95
N GLY A 72 9.71 17.22 9.77
CA GLY A 72 9.54 18.10 8.62
C GLY A 72 8.40 17.68 7.67
N PHE A 73 7.60 16.65 8.01
CA PHE A 73 6.54 16.17 7.14
C PHE A 73 5.62 17.31 6.65
N GLY A 74 5.41 17.38 5.34
CA GLY A 74 4.56 18.38 4.70
C GLY A 74 5.13 19.80 4.61
N ALA A 75 6.33 20.06 5.16
CA ALA A 75 6.99 21.36 5.00
C ALA A 75 7.47 21.53 3.54
N TYR A 76 7.57 22.80 3.09
CA TYR A 76 7.89 23.15 1.70
C TYR A 76 9.22 22.58 1.20
N ASP A 77 10.24 22.56 2.07
CA ASP A 77 11.59 22.10 1.79
C ASP A 77 11.86 20.65 2.26
N SER A 78 10.83 19.97 2.76
CA SER A 78 10.93 18.59 3.22
C SER A 78 10.90 17.60 2.05
N PRO A 79 11.73 16.53 2.09
CA PRO A 79 11.59 15.42 1.17
C PRO A 79 10.31 14.59 1.42
N LEU A 80 9.71 14.72 2.62
CA LEU A 80 8.51 14.00 3.03
C LEU A 80 7.25 14.82 2.74
N GLY A 81 6.81 14.82 1.49
CA GLY A 81 5.58 15.49 1.05
C GLY A 81 4.32 14.67 1.34
N HIS A 82 3.14 15.24 0.99
CA HIS A 82 1.84 14.57 1.12
C HIS A 82 1.67 13.33 0.22
N HIS A 83 2.58 13.14 -0.72
CA HIS A 83 2.71 11.94 -1.55
C HIS A 83 4.19 11.57 -1.65
N PRO A 84 4.55 10.29 -1.60
CA PRO A 84 5.94 9.89 -1.75
C PRO A 84 6.49 10.25 -3.13
N ASP A 85 7.70 10.76 -3.15
CA ASP A 85 8.46 11.00 -4.39
C ASP A 85 9.71 10.10 -4.38
N ARG A 86 9.83 9.23 -5.39
CA ARG A 86 10.97 8.30 -5.50
C ARG A 86 12.33 8.98 -5.63
N LEU A 87 12.36 10.22 -6.10
CA LEU A 87 13.63 10.97 -6.26
C LEU A 87 14.09 11.60 -4.96
N LEU A 88 13.18 11.80 -4.01
CA LEU A 88 13.44 12.47 -2.74
C LEU A 88 13.47 11.51 -1.55
N VAL A 89 12.71 10.39 -1.61
CA VAL A 89 12.52 9.48 -0.48
C VAL A 89 13.25 8.16 -0.74
N PRO A 90 14.40 7.91 -0.09
CA PRO A 90 15.07 6.62 -0.16
C PRO A 90 14.15 5.45 0.22
N GLY A 91 14.17 4.39 -0.57
CA GLY A 91 13.28 3.23 -0.38
C GLY A 91 11.92 3.33 -1.06
N ALA A 92 11.55 4.49 -1.62
CA ALA A 92 10.36 4.62 -2.46
C ALA A 92 10.67 4.18 -3.91
N GLU A 93 9.97 3.15 -4.41
CA GLU A 93 10.16 2.63 -5.78
C GLU A 93 9.49 3.50 -6.84
N ILE A 94 8.39 4.16 -6.49
CA ILE A 94 7.62 5.02 -7.40
C ILE A 94 7.24 6.32 -6.70
N GLY A 95 7.09 7.40 -7.45
CA GLY A 95 6.29 8.55 -7.03
C GLY A 95 4.82 8.15 -7.13
N SER A 96 4.03 8.41 -6.09
CA SER A 96 2.64 7.97 -6.02
C SER A 96 1.68 9.13 -5.70
N GLY A 97 0.36 8.86 -5.74
CA GLY A 97 -0.70 9.84 -5.56
C GLY A 97 -1.73 9.82 -6.69
N SER A 98 -1.32 9.40 -7.89
CA SER A 98 -2.27 9.13 -8.98
C SER A 98 -2.78 7.71 -8.86
N LEU A 99 -4.02 7.55 -8.39
CA LEU A 99 -4.66 6.25 -8.21
C LEU A 99 -4.71 5.46 -9.53
N GLY A 100 -4.61 4.14 -9.45
CA GLY A 100 -4.66 3.26 -10.61
C GLY A 100 -3.32 3.06 -11.34
N HIS A 101 -2.22 3.70 -10.93
CA HIS A 101 -0.93 3.59 -11.62
C HIS A 101 0.01 2.54 -11.03
N GLY A 102 -0.03 2.32 -9.72
CA GLY A 102 0.93 1.43 -9.05
C GLY A 102 0.80 -0.03 -9.46
N LEU A 103 -0.42 -0.56 -9.61
CA LEU A 103 -0.60 -1.95 -10.01
C LEU A 103 -0.10 -2.23 -11.44
N PRO A 104 -0.42 -1.44 -12.48
CA PRO A 104 0.18 -1.60 -13.80
C PRO A 104 1.72 -1.51 -13.79
N LEU A 105 2.28 -0.58 -13.01
CA LEU A 105 3.73 -0.47 -12.85
C LEU A 105 4.33 -1.71 -12.18
N ALA A 106 3.65 -2.25 -11.17
CA ALA A 106 4.07 -3.49 -10.50
C ALA A 106 4.05 -4.69 -11.46
N VAL A 107 3.04 -4.80 -12.32
CA VAL A 107 2.98 -5.80 -13.38
C VAL A 107 4.18 -5.69 -14.31
N GLY A 108 4.47 -4.48 -14.80
CA GLY A 108 5.64 -4.23 -15.65
C GLY A 108 6.97 -4.58 -14.96
N THR A 109 7.10 -4.22 -13.68
CA THR A 109 8.27 -4.54 -12.85
C THR A 109 8.44 -6.06 -12.68
N ALA A 110 7.37 -6.78 -12.37
CA ALA A 110 7.40 -8.23 -12.19
C ALA A 110 7.76 -8.98 -13.49
N LEU A 111 7.25 -8.49 -14.63
CA LEU A 111 7.64 -8.99 -15.95
C LEU A 111 9.12 -8.72 -16.24
N GLY A 112 9.60 -7.51 -15.93
CA GLY A 112 10.99 -7.11 -16.11
C GLY A 112 11.95 -7.99 -15.30
N LEU A 113 11.64 -8.26 -14.03
CA LEU A 113 12.44 -9.17 -13.19
C LEU A 113 12.45 -10.59 -13.75
N ARG A 114 11.30 -11.12 -14.17
CA ARG A 114 11.20 -12.43 -14.80
C ARG A 114 12.02 -12.51 -16.11
N ALA A 115 11.98 -11.48 -16.94
CA ALA A 115 12.75 -11.41 -18.18
C ALA A 115 14.26 -11.36 -17.94
N GLN A 116 14.70 -10.79 -16.81
CA GLN A 116 16.10 -10.74 -16.37
C GLN A 116 16.57 -12.03 -15.67
N GLY A 117 15.68 -13.01 -15.46
CA GLY A 117 15.99 -14.23 -14.72
C GLY A 117 16.05 -14.06 -13.20
N LEU A 118 15.63 -12.92 -12.67
CA LEU A 118 15.57 -12.60 -11.23
C LEU A 118 14.30 -13.20 -10.60
N THR A 119 14.14 -14.51 -10.72
CA THR A 119 12.91 -15.21 -10.30
C THR A 119 12.74 -15.32 -8.79
N GLY A 120 13.80 -15.04 -8.03
CA GLY A 120 13.75 -14.98 -6.59
C GLY A 120 13.17 -13.67 -6.06
N ALA A 121 13.18 -12.58 -6.85
CA ALA A 121 12.70 -11.28 -6.42
C ALA A 121 11.18 -11.15 -6.57
N ALA A 122 10.50 -10.80 -5.49
CA ALA A 122 9.07 -10.53 -5.48
C ALA A 122 8.77 -9.04 -5.72
N VAL A 123 7.60 -8.76 -6.30
CA VAL A 123 7.05 -7.41 -6.42
C VAL A 123 5.79 -7.33 -5.58
N TRP A 124 5.78 -6.40 -4.66
CA TRP A 124 4.67 -6.08 -3.78
C TRP A 124 4.11 -4.72 -4.12
N VAL A 125 2.79 -4.62 -4.21
CA VAL A 125 2.11 -3.34 -4.40
C VAL A 125 0.96 -3.20 -3.41
N LEU A 126 0.91 -2.04 -2.74
CA LEU A 126 -0.19 -1.71 -1.83
C LEU A 126 -1.15 -0.76 -2.54
N VAL A 127 -2.41 -1.18 -2.63
CA VAL A 127 -3.53 -0.43 -3.21
C VAL A 127 -4.62 -0.20 -2.16
N GLY A 128 -5.45 0.82 -2.36
CA GLY A 128 -6.70 1.01 -1.60
C GLY A 128 -7.89 0.40 -2.33
N ASP A 129 -8.98 0.14 -1.60
CA ASP A 129 -10.24 -0.35 -2.17
C ASP A 129 -10.83 0.66 -3.18
N ALA A 130 -10.87 1.96 -2.85
CA ALA A 130 -11.33 3.00 -3.78
C ALA A 130 -10.45 3.11 -5.03
N GLU A 131 -9.15 2.86 -4.91
CA GLU A 131 -8.23 2.83 -6.04
C GLU A 131 -8.56 1.69 -7.02
N MET A 132 -9.16 0.62 -6.54
CA MET A 132 -9.58 -0.50 -7.39
C MET A 132 -10.76 -0.15 -8.31
N ASP A 133 -11.37 1.02 -8.15
CA ASP A 133 -12.37 1.56 -9.09
C ASP A 133 -11.74 2.10 -10.39
N GLU A 134 -10.41 2.33 -10.42
CA GLU A 134 -9.70 2.80 -11.61
C GLU A 134 -9.57 1.71 -12.69
N GLY A 135 -9.91 2.07 -13.94
CA GLY A 135 -9.94 1.12 -15.07
C GLY A 135 -8.60 0.43 -15.35
N SER A 136 -7.48 1.14 -15.18
CA SER A 136 -6.13 0.61 -15.36
C SER A 136 -5.81 -0.56 -14.41
N ASN A 137 -6.39 -0.57 -13.21
CA ASN A 137 -6.23 -1.67 -12.27
C ASN A 137 -6.94 -2.94 -12.78
N HIS A 138 -8.09 -2.81 -13.45
CA HIS A 138 -8.80 -3.96 -14.03
C HIS A 138 -8.01 -4.60 -15.18
N GLU A 139 -7.41 -3.77 -16.04
CA GLU A 139 -6.55 -4.25 -17.12
C GLU A 139 -5.31 -4.97 -16.58
N ALA A 140 -4.64 -4.37 -15.59
CA ALA A 140 -3.46 -4.94 -14.95
C ALA A 140 -3.76 -6.26 -14.24
N LEU A 141 -4.85 -6.32 -13.49
CA LEU A 141 -5.31 -7.49 -12.75
C LEU A 141 -5.62 -8.66 -13.71
N GLN A 142 -6.38 -8.41 -14.78
CA GLN A 142 -6.71 -9.41 -15.81
C GLN A 142 -5.44 -9.93 -16.49
N PHE A 143 -4.55 -9.03 -16.89
CA PHE A 143 -3.31 -9.41 -17.56
C PHE A 143 -2.43 -10.27 -16.66
N ALA A 144 -2.18 -9.84 -15.41
CA ALA A 144 -1.32 -10.56 -14.48
C ALA A 144 -1.83 -11.98 -14.19
N GLY A 145 -3.15 -12.13 -14.02
CA GLY A 145 -3.78 -13.45 -13.85
C GLY A 145 -3.62 -14.34 -15.08
N SER A 146 -3.84 -13.77 -16.28
CA SER A 146 -3.78 -14.53 -17.55
C SER A 146 -2.38 -15.08 -17.85
N VAL A 147 -1.31 -14.40 -17.43
CA VAL A 147 0.09 -14.82 -17.64
C VAL A 147 0.71 -15.54 -16.44
N GLY A 148 -0.06 -15.78 -15.39
CA GLY A 148 0.39 -16.44 -14.17
C GLY A 148 1.63 -15.75 -13.56
N LEU A 149 1.49 -14.45 -13.21
CA LEU A 149 2.60 -13.62 -12.74
C LEU A 149 2.87 -13.90 -11.25
N GLU A 150 3.43 -15.07 -10.95
CA GLU A 150 3.61 -15.61 -9.59
C GLU A 150 4.44 -14.72 -8.66
N ASN A 151 5.39 -13.96 -9.20
CA ASN A 151 6.20 -13.02 -8.41
C ASN A 151 5.51 -11.69 -8.09
N LEU A 152 4.22 -11.53 -8.42
CA LEU A 152 3.43 -10.34 -8.13
C LEU A 152 2.48 -10.57 -6.96
N HIS A 153 2.57 -9.70 -5.96
CA HIS A 153 1.73 -9.70 -4.77
C HIS A 153 1.04 -8.35 -4.63
N VAL A 154 -0.27 -8.38 -4.37
CA VAL A 154 -1.07 -7.20 -4.09
C VAL A 154 -1.54 -7.23 -2.65
N VAL A 155 -1.44 -6.10 -1.96
CA VAL A 155 -2.14 -5.87 -0.70
C VAL A 155 -3.20 -4.81 -0.95
N ALA A 156 -4.46 -5.20 -0.86
CA ALA A 156 -5.59 -4.30 -0.99
C ALA A 156 -6.11 -3.94 0.40
N VAL A 157 -5.92 -2.69 0.81
CA VAL A 157 -6.45 -2.18 2.08
C VAL A 157 -7.90 -1.78 1.87
N ASP A 158 -8.81 -2.54 2.50
CA ASP A 158 -10.25 -2.36 2.41
C ASP A 158 -10.74 -1.60 3.66
N ASN A 159 -10.92 -0.29 3.52
CA ASN A 159 -11.50 0.60 4.52
C ASN A 159 -12.89 1.13 4.11
N GLN A 160 -13.57 0.42 3.20
CA GLN A 160 -14.90 0.74 2.70
C GLN A 160 -15.01 2.14 2.06
N SER A 161 -13.93 2.61 1.43
CA SER A 161 -13.90 3.90 0.71
C SER A 161 -14.24 3.78 -0.78
N SER A 162 -14.34 2.57 -1.32
CA SER A 162 -14.73 2.32 -2.72
C SER A 162 -16.14 2.83 -3.01
N THR A 163 -16.31 3.41 -4.18
CA THR A 163 -17.62 3.86 -4.68
C THR A 163 -18.41 2.71 -5.31
N TYR A 164 -17.69 1.76 -5.92
CA TYR A 164 -18.31 0.59 -6.57
C TYR A 164 -18.20 -0.63 -5.66
N GLY A 165 -19.37 -1.24 -5.37
CA GLY A 165 -19.39 -2.53 -4.68
C GLY A 165 -19.08 -3.68 -5.64
N TRP A 166 -18.24 -4.61 -5.21
CA TRP A 166 -17.97 -5.83 -5.98
C TRP A 166 -18.76 -7.00 -5.41
N PRO A 167 -19.58 -7.71 -6.20
CA PRO A 167 -20.25 -8.93 -5.75
C PRO A 167 -19.25 -9.94 -5.19
N GLY A 168 -19.40 -10.29 -3.92
CA GLY A 168 -18.46 -11.17 -3.21
C GLY A 168 -17.19 -10.48 -2.67
N GLY A 169 -17.07 -9.15 -2.82
CA GLY A 169 -15.95 -8.34 -2.34
C GLY A 169 -14.72 -8.38 -3.27
N LEU A 170 -13.68 -7.62 -2.92
CA LEU A 170 -12.47 -7.48 -3.73
C LEU A 170 -11.78 -8.82 -4.01
N ALA A 171 -11.66 -9.70 -3.01
CA ALA A 171 -11.01 -10.99 -3.18
C ALA A 171 -11.65 -11.84 -4.29
N SER A 172 -12.98 -11.80 -4.41
CA SER A 172 -13.68 -12.53 -5.47
C SER A 172 -13.39 -11.97 -6.87
N ARG A 173 -13.20 -10.66 -6.99
CA ARG A 173 -12.82 -10.02 -8.25
C ARG A 173 -11.45 -10.50 -8.72
N PHE A 174 -10.47 -10.54 -7.84
CA PHE A 174 -9.15 -11.06 -8.16
C PHE A 174 -9.20 -12.56 -8.50
N ALA A 175 -9.94 -13.35 -7.71
CA ALA A 175 -10.08 -14.78 -7.94
C ALA A 175 -10.72 -15.10 -9.30
N ALA A 176 -11.68 -14.30 -9.77
CA ALA A 176 -12.32 -14.45 -11.09
C ALA A 176 -11.33 -14.31 -12.25
N GLU A 177 -10.24 -13.55 -12.04
CA GLU A 177 -9.17 -13.37 -13.03
C GLU A 177 -7.96 -14.30 -12.79
N GLY A 178 -8.13 -15.37 -12.01
CA GLY A 178 -7.11 -16.41 -11.83
C GLY A 178 -6.10 -16.17 -10.70
N TRP A 179 -6.28 -15.15 -9.89
CA TRP A 179 -5.40 -14.89 -8.74
C TRP A 179 -5.67 -15.85 -7.59
N SER A 180 -4.64 -16.11 -6.79
CA SER A 180 -4.80 -16.58 -5.41
C SER A 180 -5.25 -15.39 -4.56
N ALA A 181 -6.26 -15.59 -3.70
CA ALA A 181 -6.83 -14.50 -2.91
C ALA A 181 -7.07 -14.93 -1.47
N ALA A 182 -6.72 -14.06 -0.53
CA ALA A 182 -7.04 -14.19 0.89
C ALA A 182 -7.67 -12.89 1.42
N THR A 183 -8.51 -13.01 2.44
CA THR A 183 -9.07 -11.85 3.16
C THR A 183 -8.77 -12.04 4.64
N VAL A 184 -8.19 -11.03 5.27
CA VAL A 184 -7.78 -11.06 6.68
C VAL A 184 -8.15 -9.76 7.40
N ASP A 185 -8.16 -9.81 8.72
CA ASP A 185 -8.16 -8.62 9.55
C ASP A 185 -6.82 -7.88 9.38
N GLY A 186 -6.87 -6.62 8.92
CA GLY A 186 -5.69 -5.79 8.70
C GLY A 186 -4.98 -5.34 9.97
N ARG A 187 -5.52 -5.65 11.15
CA ARG A 187 -4.90 -5.39 12.47
C ARG A 187 -4.26 -6.65 13.07
N ASP A 188 -4.58 -7.83 12.56
CA ASP A 188 -3.99 -9.08 13.01
C ASP A 188 -2.67 -9.37 12.30
N HIS A 189 -1.55 -9.06 12.96
CA HIS A 189 -0.20 -9.27 12.42
C HIS A 189 0.13 -10.74 12.14
N GLN A 190 -0.50 -11.69 12.83
CA GLN A 190 -0.27 -13.12 12.58
C GLN A 190 -1.03 -13.57 11.35
N ALA A 191 -2.29 -13.16 11.21
CA ALA A 191 -3.10 -13.43 10.04
C ALA A 191 -2.51 -12.77 8.77
N LEU A 192 -2.05 -11.51 8.87
CA LEU A 192 -1.34 -10.81 7.79
C LEU A 192 -0.10 -11.59 7.35
N ASN A 193 0.79 -11.94 8.30
CA ASN A 193 2.01 -12.68 7.96
C ASN A 193 1.71 -14.05 7.32
N ALA A 194 0.74 -14.78 7.85
CA ALA A 194 0.33 -16.07 7.30
C ALA A 194 -0.23 -15.93 5.88
N ALA A 195 -1.04 -14.89 5.63
CA ALA A 195 -1.60 -14.64 4.30
C ALA A 195 -0.53 -14.19 3.29
N PHE A 196 0.41 -13.31 3.68
CA PHE A 196 1.48 -12.84 2.81
C PHE A 196 2.46 -13.96 2.41
N THR A 197 2.65 -14.96 3.26
CA THR A 197 3.56 -16.08 3.01
C THR A 197 2.86 -17.35 2.52
N ALA A 198 1.55 -17.28 2.25
CA ALA A 198 0.80 -18.43 1.77
C ALA A 198 1.27 -18.86 0.37
N PRO A 199 1.43 -20.18 0.12
CA PRO A 199 1.87 -20.66 -1.20
C PRO A 199 0.77 -20.43 -2.26
N HIS A 200 1.18 -19.93 -3.42
CA HIS A 200 0.28 -19.66 -4.55
C HIS A 200 0.91 -20.01 -5.92
N PRO A 201 1.39 -21.25 -6.10
CA PRO A 201 2.22 -21.64 -7.25
C PRO A 201 1.55 -21.31 -8.59
N GLY A 202 2.31 -20.65 -9.48
CA GLY A 202 1.90 -20.29 -10.82
C GLY A 202 0.83 -19.19 -10.91
N ARG A 203 0.52 -18.51 -9.82
CA ARG A 203 -0.52 -17.45 -9.79
C ARG A 203 -0.03 -16.22 -9.05
N PRO A 204 -0.42 -14.99 -9.48
CA PRO A 204 -0.27 -13.82 -8.63
C PRO A 204 -1.16 -13.93 -7.39
N HIS A 205 -0.82 -13.21 -6.32
CA HIS A 205 -1.49 -13.31 -5.05
C HIS A 205 -2.01 -11.97 -4.57
N VAL A 206 -3.23 -11.95 -4.02
CA VAL A 206 -3.79 -10.78 -3.34
C VAL A 206 -4.17 -11.10 -1.90
N VAL A 207 -3.81 -10.20 -1.00
CA VAL A 207 -4.31 -10.18 0.37
C VAL A 207 -5.18 -8.94 0.55
N VAL A 208 -6.47 -9.13 0.80
CA VAL A 208 -7.40 -8.07 1.16
C VAL A 208 -7.35 -7.90 2.68
N ALA A 209 -6.74 -6.81 3.12
CA ALA A 209 -6.63 -6.44 4.52
C ALA A 209 -7.81 -5.54 4.90
N ARG A 210 -8.78 -6.07 5.64
CA ARG A 210 -9.92 -5.30 6.13
C ARG A 210 -9.52 -4.49 7.35
N VAL A 211 -9.83 -3.21 7.31
CA VAL A 211 -9.59 -2.27 8.42
C VAL A 211 -10.87 -1.49 8.71
N GLU A 212 -10.83 -0.62 9.71
CA GLU A 212 -11.97 0.21 10.09
C GLU A 212 -12.41 1.09 8.89
N PRO A 213 -13.73 1.28 8.72
CA PRO A 213 -14.26 2.17 7.70
C PRO A 213 -13.66 3.57 7.79
N LYS A 214 -13.45 4.20 6.63
CA LYS A 214 -12.85 5.54 6.51
C LYS A 214 -13.50 6.59 7.40
N ASP A 215 -14.83 6.50 7.57
CA ASP A 215 -15.62 7.49 8.32
C ASP A 215 -15.79 7.13 9.79
N THR A 216 -15.10 6.08 10.28
CA THR A 216 -15.09 5.75 11.71
C THR A 216 -14.25 6.80 12.45
N PRO A 217 -14.83 7.55 13.41
CA PRO A 217 -14.04 8.50 14.20
C PRO A 217 -12.95 7.75 14.98
N PRO A 218 -11.78 8.38 15.25
CA PRO A 218 -10.75 7.79 16.08
C PRO A 218 -11.33 7.37 17.43
N MET A 219 -10.89 6.22 17.96
CA MET A 219 -11.39 5.67 19.25
C MET A 219 -11.23 6.65 20.43
N ASP A 220 -10.33 7.64 20.32
CA ASP A 220 -10.07 8.67 21.32
C ASP A 220 -10.68 10.04 20.95
N ALA A 221 -11.54 10.12 19.94
CA ALA A 221 -12.20 11.39 19.60
C ALA A 221 -13.20 11.75 20.70
N PRO A 222 -13.21 13.01 21.20
CA PRO A 222 -14.20 13.45 22.16
C PRO A 222 -15.61 13.28 21.55
N GLU A 223 -16.58 12.85 22.36
CA GLU A 223 -17.96 12.55 21.93
C GLU A 223 -18.65 13.73 21.22
N ASP A 224 -18.15 14.97 21.40
CA ASP A 224 -18.67 16.21 20.80
C ASP A 224 -17.88 16.69 19.58
N ALA A 225 -16.98 15.90 19.00
CA ALA A 225 -16.25 16.34 17.81
C ALA A 225 -17.21 16.47 16.60
N PRO A 226 -17.22 17.62 15.88
CA PRO A 226 -18.06 17.78 14.70
C PRO A 226 -17.61 16.76 13.61
N PRO A 227 -18.55 16.26 12.77
CA PRO A 227 -18.21 15.33 11.71
C PRO A 227 -17.15 15.93 10.78
N MET A 228 -16.11 15.18 10.48
CA MET A 228 -14.93 15.61 9.70
C MET A 228 -15.25 16.15 8.29
N ASN A 229 -16.47 16.00 7.80
CA ASN A 229 -16.93 16.42 6.48
C ASN A 229 -18.12 17.41 6.55
N ALA A 230 -18.29 18.18 7.63
CA ALA A 230 -19.27 19.25 7.60
C ALA A 230 -18.86 20.24 6.49
N PRO A 231 -19.75 20.56 5.51
CA PRO A 231 -19.40 21.55 4.50
C PRO A 231 -19.15 22.88 5.22
N GLU A 232 -17.98 23.50 4.94
CA GLU A 232 -17.70 24.86 5.40
C GLU A 232 -18.85 25.74 4.93
N GLY A 233 -19.59 26.30 5.88
CA GLY A 233 -20.72 27.18 5.58
C GLY A 233 -20.21 28.35 4.75
N THR A 234 -20.70 28.45 3.53
CA THR A 234 -20.54 29.63 2.70
C THR A 234 -21.20 30.83 3.43
N PRO A 235 -20.52 31.98 3.53
CA PRO A 235 -21.07 33.18 4.14
C PRO A 235 -22.26 33.76 3.36
#